data_cdf4108a8d8ee6bd25dac692aaa482d6
#
_entry.id   cdf4108a8d8ee6bd25dac692aaa482d6
#
_cell.length_a   1.000
_cell.length_b   1.000
_cell.length_c   1.000
_cell.angle_alpha   90.00
_cell.angle_beta   90.00
_cell.angle_gamma   90.00
#
_symmetry.space_group_name_H-M   'P 1'
#
loop_
_entity.id
_entity.type
_entity.pdbx_description
1 polymer ?
#
loop_
_entity_poly.entity_id
_entity_poly.type
_entity_poly.pdbx_seq_one_letter_code
_entity_poly.pdbx_strand_id
1 'polypeptide(L)'
;VNTAHLVVRRWLQLDWRAWLTQHVIGHWMEDAHHYQAALIPGDHANPDGRIAEDIRIATEAAFDLANSLFYCSLLLVTFVDILWSVSGSIAVPGTDVEVPGYMVPLAFAYAAIGMGLGWLVGKPLVRTTNALQTAEATFRFGLSRAREHSEAIALVHGEPVERAGSAARFRQIVRDWDRQSIAYMGLVSFSTGYGGLLPVITMLEKLGFQ
;
A
#
# COMPACT_ATOMS: atom_id res chain seq x y z
N VAL A 1 -5.04 14.70 24.29
CA VAL A 1 -3.92 14.58 23.32
C VAL A 1 -4.43 14.09 21.97
N ASN A 2 -5.22 13.01 21.90
CA ASN A 2 -5.68 12.43 20.63
C ASN A 2 -6.58 13.40 19.80
N THR A 3 -7.47 14.14 20.46
CA THR A 3 -8.39 15.06 19.76
C THR A 3 -7.64 16.23 19.13
N ALA A 4 -6.67 16.83 19.82
CA ALA A 4 -5.86 17.91 19.28
C ALA A 4 -5.03 17.44 18.08
N HIS A 5 -4.43 16.26 18.14
CA HIS A 5 -3.71 15.64 17.03
C HIS A 5 -4.60 15.43 15.79
N LEU A 6 -5.84 14.94 16.01
CA LEU A 6 -6.80 14.74 14.91
C LEU A 6 -7.22 16.06 14.25
N VAL A 7 -7.42 17.11 15.04
CA VAL A 7 -7.78 18.46 14.53
C VAL A 7 -6.63 19.05 13.70
N VAL A 8 -5.40 19.01 14.22
CA VAL A 8 -4.22 19.53 13.52
C VAL A 8 -3.98 18.74 12.22
N ARG A 9 -4.05 17.40 12.28
CA ARG A 9 -3.93 16.53 11.13
C ARG A 9 -4.93 16.88 10.04
N ARG A 10 -6.22 17.01 10.41
CA ARG A 10 -7.30 17.36 9.48
C ARG A 10 -7.07 18.72 8.82
N TRP A 11 -6.64 19.70 9.60
CA TRP A 11 -6.42 21.06 9.11
C TRP A 11 -5.26 21.08 8.10
N LEU A 12 -4.12 20.50 8.44
CA LEU A 12 -2.97 20.40 7.55
C LEU A 12 -3.29 19.63 6.26
N GLN A 13 -4.03 18.55 6.37
CA GLN A 13 -4.42 17.72 5.21
C GLN A 13 -5.34 18.50 4.26
N LEU A 14 -6.32 19.24 4.80
CA LEU A 14 -7.24 20.03 3.99
C LEU A 14 -6.54 21.21 3.32
N ASP A 15 -5.67 21.92 4.05
CA ASP A 15 -4.92 23.04 3.53
C ASP A 15 -3.97 22.63 2.41
N TRP A 16 -3.22 21.55 2.61
CA TRP A 16 -2.35 21.01 1.57
C TRP A 16 -3.12 20.50 0.34
N ARG A 17 -4.25 19.82 0.56
CA ARG A 17 -5.12 19.39 -0.55
C ARG A 17 -5.67 20.60 -1.32
N ALA A 18 -6.12 21.64 -0.64
CA ALA A 18 -6.62 22.85 -1.28
C ALA A 18 -5.54 23.52 -2.13
N TRP A 19 -4.34 23.68 -1.58
CA TRP A 19 -3.20 24.24 -2.30
C TRP A 19 -2.85 23.40 -3.53
N LEU A 20 -2.69 22.08 -3.38
CA LEU A 20 -2.33 21.20 -4.49
C LEU A 20 -3.39 21.17 -5.58
N THR A 21 -4.67 21.14 -5.19
CA THR A 21 -5.79 21.19 -6.15
C THR A 21 -5.79 22.48 -6.94
N GLN A 22 -5.63 23.63 -6.29
CA GLN A 22 -5.55 24.93 -6.97
C GLN A 22 -4.34 25.03 -7.90
N HIS A 23 -3.18 24.52 -7.46
CA HIS A 23 -1.96 24.51 -8.25
C HIS A 23 -2.11 23.66 -9.53
N VAL A 24 -2.66 22.46 -9.41
CA VAL A 24 -2.87 21.56 -10.55
C VAL A 24 -3.94 22.10 -11.51
N ILE A 25 -5.06 22.62 -10.99
CA ILE A 25 -6.09 23.27 -11.82
C ILE A 25 -5.51 24.48 -12.55
N GLY A 26 -4.72 25.32 -11.88
CA GLY A 26 -4.07 26.46 -12.50
C GLY A 26 -3.20 26.03 -13.68
N HIS A 27 -2.31 25.05 -13.48
CA HIS A 27 -1.43 24.55 -14.53
C HIS A 27 -2.20 23.84 -15.67
N TRP A 28 -3.27 23.12 -15.35
CA TRP A 28 -4.10 22.43 -16.35
C TRP A 28 -4.87 23.40 -17.25
N MET A 29 -5.30 24.55 -16.70
CA MET A 29 -6.02 25.59 -17.45
C MET A 29 -5.10 26.57 -18.17
N GLU A 30 -3.81 26.65 -17.78
CA GLU A 30 -2.82 27.54 -18.37
C GLU A 30 -2.53 27.12 -19.83
N ASP A 31 -2.34 28.09 -20.73
CA ASP A 31 -1.93 27.89 -22.13
C ASP A 31 -2.73 26.82 -22.91
N ALA A 32 -4.01 26.63 -22.57
CA ALA A 32 -4.88 25.63 -23.18
C ALA A 32 -4.36 24.17 -23.06
N HIS A 33 -3.57 23.86 -22.02
CA HIS A 33 -3.08 22.49 -21.77
C HIS A 33 -4.21 21.46 -21.69
N HIS A 34 -5.38 21.84 -21.16
CA HIS A 34 -6.58 20.98 -21.11
C HIS A 34 -7.04 20.53 -22.50
N TYR A 35 -6.92 21.40 -23.52
CA TYR A 35 -7.25 21.08 -24.90
C TYR A 35 -6.14 20.26 -25.57
N GLN A 36 -4.88 20.62 -25.34
CA GLN A 36 -3.74 19.89 -25.90
C GLN A 36 -3.68 18.46 -25.36
N ALA A 37 -3.96 18.25 -24.06
CA ALA A 37 -4.01 16.93 -23.45
C ALA A 37 -5.09 16.02 -24.07
N ALA A 38 -6.21 16.58 -24.54
CA ALA A 38 -7.25 15.83 -25.21
C ALA A 38 -6.86 15.35 -26.62
N LEU A 39 -5.86 15.98 -27.25
CA LEU A 39 -5.39 15.63 -28.59
C LEU A 39 -4.24 14.60 -28.60
N ILE A 40 -3.60 14.37 -27.44
CA ILE A 40 -2.49 13.43 -27.32
C ILE A 40 -3.07 12.02 -27.10
N PRO A 41 -2.84 11.06 -28.02
CA PRO A 41 -3.27 9.69 -27.82
C PRO A 41 -2.45 9.04 -26.69
N GLY A 42 -3.11 8.59 -25.63
CA GLY A 42 -2.48 7.94 -24.50
C GLY A 42 -3.46 7.75 -23.33
N ASP A 43 -2.97 7.17 -22.24
CA ASP A 43 -3.74 6.91 -21.00
C ASP A 43 -3.99 8.20 -20.19
N HIS A 44 -4.24 9.32 -20.89
CA HIS A 44 -4.55 10.64 -20.34
C HIS A 44 -6.07 10.86 -20.17
N ALA A 45 -6.85 9.81 -20.40
CA ALA A 45 -8.29 9.82 -20.22
C ALA A 45 -8.63 9.99 -18.73
N ASN A 46 -9.34 11.03 -18.39
CA ASN A 46 -9.87 11.47 -17.11
C ASN A 46 -8.95 12.39 -16.27
N PRO A 47 -8.55 13.56 -16.77
CA PRO A 47 -7.85 14.56 -15.96
C PRO A 47 -8.72 15.06 -14.79
N ASP A 48 -10.04 15.10 -14.96
CA ASP A 48 -11.04 15.41 -13.95
C ASP A 48 -10.99 14.42 -12.76
N GLY A 49 -10.95 13.13 -13.03
CA GLY A 49 -10.81 12.10 -12.01
C GLY A 49 -9.48 12.20 -11.25
N ARG A 50 -8.38 12.45 -11.96
CA ARG A 50 -7.06 12.64 -11.35
C ARG A 50 -7.01 13.87 -10.45
N ILE A 51 -7.57 14.98 -10.88
CA ILE A 51 -7.62 16.21 -10.09
C ILE A 51 -8.55 16.05 -8.87
N ALA A 52 -9.71 15.41 -9.05
CA ALA A 52 -10.69 15.27 -7.97
C ALA A 52 -10.34 14.17 -6.96
N GLU A 53 -9.91 13.00 -7.44
CA GLU A 53 -9.74 11.79 -6.63
C GLU A 53 -8.29 11.46 -6.32
N ASP A 54 -7.38 11.47 -7.31
CA ASP A 54 -5.98 11.11 -7.08
C ASP A 54 -5.28 12.09 -6.15
N ILE A 55 -5.56 13.40 -6.25
CA ILE A 55 -5.03 14.41 -5.32
C ILE A 55 -5.52 14.12 -3.89
N ARG A 56 -6.79 13.75 -3.72
CA ARG A 56 -7.32 13.39 -2.41
C ARG A 56 -6.59 12.18 -1.84
N ILE A 57 -6.50 11.09 -2.61
CA ILE A 57 -5.85 9.86 -2.18
C ILE A 57 -4.37 10.09 -1.91
N ALA A 58 -3.67 10.83 -2.77
CA ALA A 58 -2.25 11.11 -2.61
C ALA A 58 -1.96 11.94 -1.35
N THR A 59 -2.75 12.97 -1.07
CA THR A 59 -2.58 13.80 0.14
C THR A 59 -2.92 13.02 1.41
N GLU A 60 -3.96 12.18 1.40
CA GLU A 60 -4.30 11.29 2.51
C GLU A 60 -3.18 10.28 2.78
N ALA A 61 -2.75 9.55 1.74
CA ALA A 61 -1.71 8.55 1.86
C ALA A 61 -0.34 9.12 2.28
N ALA A 62 0.04 10.27 1.74
CA ALA A 62 1.30 10.92 2.10
C ALA A 62 1.30 11.40 3.56
N PHE A 63 0.17 11.90 4.05
CA PHE A 63 0.04 12.32 5.44
C PHE A 63 0.07 11.12 6.41
N ASP A 64 -0.60 10.02 6.05
CA ASP A 64 -0.57 8.78 6.82
C ASP A 64 0.83 8.17 6.85
N LEU A 65 1.54 8.19 5.73
CA LEU A 65 2.91 7.73 5.64
C LEU A 65 3.85 8.57 6.52
N ALA A 66 3.77 9.90 6.43
CA ALA A 66 4.59 10.80 7.22
C ALA A 66 4.36 10.61 8.73
N ASN A 67 3.09 10.51 9.14
CA ASN A 67 2.71 10.27 10.54
C ASN A 67 3.21 8.90 11.04
N SER A 68 3.05 7.86 10.23
CA SER A 68 3.53 6.52 10.54
C SER A 68 5.05 6.48 10.65
N LEU A 69 5.76 7.14 9.73
CA LEU A 69 7.22 7.23 9.75
C LEU A 69 7.72 7.94 11.01
N PHE A 70 7.08 9.05 11.38
CA PHE A 70 7.41 9.79 12.60
C PHE A 70 7.22 8.91 13.85
N TYR A 71 6.06 8.26 13.96
CA TYR A 71 5.76 7.38 15.08
C TYR A 71 6.72 6.18 15.15
N CYS A 72 6.98 5.51 14.03
CA CYS A 72 7.93 4.41 13.95
C CYS A 72 9.36 4.84 14.31
N SER A 73 9.76 6.06 13.92
CA SER A 73 11.08 6.60 14.27
C SER A 73 11.23 6.82 15.78
N LEU A 74 10.20 7.36 16.43
CA LEU A 74 10.21 7.52 17.89
C LEU A 74 10.26 6.17 18.60
N LEU A 75 9.46 5.20 18.15
CA LEU A 75 9.50 3.84 18.71
C LEU A 75 10.87 3.20 18.50
N LEU A 76 11.48 3.36 17.33
CA LEU A 76 12.78 2.79 17.02
C LEU A 76 13.86 3.34 17.96
N VAL A 77 13.90 4.67 18.15
CA VAL A 77 14.87 5.31 19.07
C VAL A 77 14.70 4.77 20.49
N THR A 78 13.46 4.74 20.99
CA THR A 78 13.16 4.24 22.34
C THR A 78 13.55 2.76 22.46
N PHE A 79 13.25 1.96 21.45
CA PHE A 79 13.53 0.52 21.47
C PHE A 79 15.02 0.23 21.43
N VAL A 80 15.78 0.98 20.62
CA VAL A 80 17.25 0.87 20.55
C VAL A 80 17.88 1.25 21.91
N ASP A 81 17.40 2.32 22.54
CA ASP A 81 17.89 2.74 23.86
C ASP A 81 17.65 1.67 24.93
N ILE A 82 16.44 1.11 24.97
CA ILE A 82 16.10 0.01 25.89
C ILE A 82 16.96 -1.23 25.61
N LEU A 83 17.08 -1.65 24.34
CA LEU A 83 17.91 -2.80 23.97
C LEU A 83 19.36 -2.58 24.37
N TRP A 84 19.89 -1.38 24.16
CA TRP A 84 21.26 -1.04 24.52
C TRP A 84 21.48 -1.10 26.04
N SER A 85 20.53 -0.61 26.82
CA SER A 85 20.62 -0.59 28.28
C SER A 85 20.45 -1.97 28.91
N VAL A 86 19.66 -2.87 28.30
CA VAL A 86 19.41 -4.24 28.78
C VAL A 86 20.45 -5.23 28.25
N SER A 87 21.06 -4.91 27.10
CA SER A 87 22.05 -5.77 26.49
C SER A 87 23.36 -5.73 27.29
N GLY A 88 23.75 -6.84 27.89
CA GLY A 88 25.08 -7.03 28.45
C GLY A 88 26.19 -7.04 27.39
N SER A 89 27.43 -7.31 27.80
CA SER A 89 28.53 -7.65 26.87
C SER A 89 28.55 -9.15 26.61
N ILE A 90 28.71 -9.56 25.34
CA ILE A 90 29.03 -10.94 24.96
C ILE A 90 30.50 -11.01 24.54
N ALA A 91 31.27 -11.94 25.13
CA ALA A 91 32.58 -12.31 24.65
C ALA A 91 32.44 -13.21 23.41
N VAL A 92 33.05 -12.83 22.29
CA VAL A 92 33.06 -13.63 21.07
C VAL A 92 33.96 -14.85 21.28
N PRO A 93 33.44 -16.09 21.16
CA PRO A 93 34.29 -17.29 21.33
C PRO A 93 35.48 -17.27 20.36
N GLY A 94 36.69 -17.30 20.92
CA GLY A 94 37.95 -17.30 20.16
C GLY A 94 38.61 -15.94 19.90
N THR A 95 38.04 -14.84 20.43
CA THR A 95 38.64 -13.52 20.39
C THR A 95 38.41 -12.79 21.73
N ASP A 96 39.41 -11.99 22.21
CA ASP A 96 39.26 -11.16 23.41
C ASP A 96 38.40 -9.91 23.19
N VAL A 97 37.46 -9.95 22.24
CA VAL A 97 36.61 -8.82 21.90
C VAL A 97 35.25 -8.98 22.59
N GLU A 98 34.99 -8.09 23.54
CA GLU A 98 33.65 -7.92 24.12
C GLU A 98 32.83 -6.96 23.26
N VAL A 99 31.66 -7.42 22.81
CA VAL A 99 30.71 -6.61 22.04
C VAL A 99 29.60 -6.13 22.98
N PRO A 100 29.64 -4.85 23.38
CA PRO A 100 28.55 -4.26 24.17
C PRO A 100 27.34 -4.03 23.28
N GLY A 101 26.13 -4.20 23.81
CA GLY A 101 24.91 -3.90 23.06
C GLY A 101 24.57 -4.87 21.94
N TYR A 102 25.05 -6.10 21.98
CA TYR A 102 24.90 -7.09 20.89
C TYR A 102 23.45 -7.37 20.45
N MET A 103 22.47 -7.11 21.32
CA MET A 103 21.06 -7.29 20.97
C MET A 103 20.59 -6.31 19.89
N VAL A 104 21.19 -5.12 19.80
CA VAL A 104 20.81 -4.12 18.80
C VAL A 104 21.15 -4.59 17.37
N PRO A 105 22.42 -4.94 17.05
CA PRO A 105 22.71 -5.46 15.70
C PRO A 105 21.96 -6.77 15.40
N LEU A 106 21.72 -7.61 16.38
CA LEU A 106 20.91 -8.84 16.21
C LEU A 106 19.47 -8.52 15.83
N ALA A 107 18.85 -7.56 16.51
CA ALA A 107 17.49 -7.10 16.17
C ALA A 107 17.42 -6.49 14.75
N PHE A 108 18.41 -5.69 14.37
CA PHE A 108 18.50 -5.15 13.00
C PHE A 108 18.69 -6.23 11.96
N ALA A 109 19.54 -7.23 12.22
CA ALA A 109 19.73 -8.38 11.32
C ALA A 109 18.43 -9.17 11.15
N TYR A 110 17.74 -9.46 12.26
CA TYR A 110 16.43 -10.11 12.23
C TYR A 110 15.43 -9.30 11.42
N ALA A 111 15.30 -8.00 11.66
CA ALA A 111 14.39 -7.13 10.92
C ALA A 111 14.73 -7.08 9.43
N ALA A 112 16.01 -7.01 9.07
CA ALA A 112 16.47 -6.99 7.66
C ALA A 112 16.13 -8.31 6.94
N ILE A 113 16.33 -9.46 7.59
CA ILE A 113 15.95 -10.78 7.06
C ILE A 113 14.44 -10.83 6.86
N GLY A 114 13.66 -10.44 7.87
CA GLY A 114 12.20 -10.42 7.79
C GLY A 114 11.67 -9.50 6.69
N MET A 115 12.28 -8.33 6.51
CA MET A 115 11.93 -7.40 5.44
C MET A 115 12.25 -7.99 4.05
N GLY A 116 13.42 -8.60 3.89
CA GLY A 116 13.82 -9.25 2.64
C GLY A 116 12.89 -10.41 2.25
N LEU A 117 12.59 -11.29 3.19
CA LEU A 117 11.66 -12.39 3.00
C LEU A 117 10.22 -11.89 2.77
N GLY A 118 9.77 -10.91 3.54
CA GLY A 118 8.46 -10.29 3.38
C GLY A 118 8.29 -9.62 2.01
N TRP A 119 9.33 -8.95 1.50
CA TRP A 119 9.32 -8.39 0.14
C TRP A 119 9.21 -9.49 -0.92
N LEU A 120 9.94 -10.59 -0.75
CA LEU A 120 9.90 -11.72 -1.69
C LEU A 120 8.50 -12.37 -1.73
N VAL A 121 7.90 -12.61 -0.55
CA VAL A 121 6.55 -13.19 -0.43
C VAL A 121 5.46 -12.20 -0.85
N GLY A 122 5.67 -10.90 -0.65
CA GLY A 122 4.72 -9.83 -1.00
C GLY A 122 4.71 -9.46 -2.49
N LYS A 123 5.78 -9.74 -3.22
CA LYS A 123 5.88 -9.39 -4.64
C LYS A 123 4.74 -9.92 -5.54
N PRO A 124 4.23 -11.16 -5.38
CA PRO A 124 3.07 -11.63 -6.11
C PRO A 124 1.80 -10.82 -5.84
N LEU A 125 1.62 -10.32 -4.59
CA LEU A 125 0.44 -9.55 -4.21
C LEU A 125 0.31 -8.25 -5.01
N VAL A 126 1.41 -7.54 -5.26
CA VAL A 126 1.40 -6.31 -6.08
C VAL A 126 0.89 -6.60 -7.50
N ARG A 127 1.36 -7.69 -8.10
CA ARG A 127 0.95 -8.08 -9.46
C ARG A 127 -0.54 -8.47 -9.53
N THR A 128 -1.01 -9.24 -8.56
CA THR A 128 -2.41 -9.69 -8.51
C THR A 128 -3.35 -8.54 -8.19
N THR A 129 -2.95 -7.60 -7.34
CA THR A 129 -3.72 -6.38 -7.06
C THR A 129 -3.87 -5.52 -8.30
N ASN A 130 -2.80 -5.30 -9.05
CA ASN A 130 -2.87 -4.54 -10.31
C ASN A 130 -3.76 -5.24 -11.35
N ALA A 131 -3.68 -6.57 -11.46
CA ALA A 131 -4.54 -7.33 -12.36
C ALA A 131 -6.02 -7.20 -11.98
N LEU A 132 -6.35 -7.30 -10.70
CA LEU A 132 -7.72 -7.11 -10.20
C LEU A 132 -8.23 -5.70 -10.49
N GLN A 133 -7.45 -4.65 -10.20
CA GLN A 133 -7.82 -3.26 -10.48
C GLN A 133 -8.08 -3.04 -11.98
N THR A 134 -7.26 -3.63 -12.85
CA THR A 134 -7.45 -3.57 -14.32
C THR A 134 -8.75 -4.28 -14.73
N ALA A 135 -9.04 -5.45 -14.16
CA ALA A 135 -10.27 -6.19 -14.45
C ALA A 135 -11.52 -5.41 -14.00
N GLU A 136 -11.49 -4.78 -12.82
CA GLU A 136 -12.57 -3.91 -12.32
C GLU A 136 -12.76 -2.67 -13.19
N ALA A 137 -11.68 -2.02 -13.61
CA ALA A 137 -11.75 -0.88 -14.52
C ALA A 137 -12.37 -1.28 -15.87
N THR A 138 -11.97 -2.43 -16.43
CA THR A 138 -12.53 -2.96 -17.69
C THR A 138 -14.01 -3.30 -17.55
N PHE A 139 -14.42 -3.86 -16.43
CA PHE A 139 -15.83 -4.15 -16.16
C PHE A 139 -16.67 -2.87 -16.07
N ARG A 140 -16.18 -1.89 -15.28
CA ARG A 140 -16.84 -0.58 -15.14
C ARG A 140 -16.96 0.15 -16.49
N PHE A 141 -15.89 0.13 -17.29
CA PHE A 141 -15.91 0.70 -18.65
C PHE A 141 -16.96 0.01 -19.54
N GLY A 142 -17.06 -1.32 -19.47
CA GLY A 142 -18.08 -2.06 -20.20
C GLY A 142 -19.52 -1.67 -19.83
N LEU A 143 -19.78 -1.47 -18.52
CA LEU A 143 -21.10 -1.01 -18.05
C LEU A 143 -21.39 0.44 -18.46
N SER A 144 -20.39 1.34 -18.41
CA SER A 144 -20.55 2.71 -18.87
C SER A 144 -20.87 2.78 -20.35
N ARG A 145 -20.17 2.00 -21.17
CA ARG A 145 -20.43 1.89 -22.60
C ARG A 145 -21.84 1.36 -22.91
N ALA A 146 -22.29 0.33 -22.18
CA ALA A 146 -23.63 -0.21 -22.33
C ALA A 146 -24.70 0.84 -21.97
N ARG A 147 -24.46 1.67 -20.96
CA ARG A 147 -25.34 2.79 -20.60
C ARG A 147 -25.36 3.87 -21.69
N GLU A 148 -24.23 4.23 -22.23
CA GLU A 148 -24.11 5.26 -23.30
C GLU A 148 -24.80 4.83 -24.59
N HIS A 149 -24.78 3.54 -24.92
CA HIS A 149 -25.40 2.98 -26.12
C HIS A 149 -26.71 2.22 -25.84
N SER A 150 -27.38 2.54 -24.72
CA SER A 150 -28.58 1.82 -24.29
C SER A 150 -29.70 1.81 -25.32
N GLU A 151 -29.91 2.92 -26.04
CA GLU A 151 -30.90 3.02 -27.11
C GLU A 151 -30.58 2.09 -28.29
N ALA A 152 -29.35 2.09 -28.75
CA ALA A 152 -28.91 1.22 -29.83
C ALA A 152 -29.02 -0.26 -29.46
N ILE A 153 -28.66 -0.63 -28.23
CA ILE A 153 -28.80 -1.99 -27.70
C ILE A 153 -30.27 -2.42 -27.68
N ALA A 154 -31.17 -1.54 -27.23
CA ALA A 154 -32.60 -1.82 -27.19
C ALA A 154 -33.21 -1.99 -28.59
N LEU A 155 -32.81 -1.14 -29.55
CA LEU A 155 -33.30 -1.20 -30.93
C LEU A 155 -32.93 -2.51 -31.64
N VAL A 156 -31.77 -3.07 -31.35
CA VAL A 156 -31.30 -4.33 -31.98
C VAL A 156 -31.58 -5.57 -31.11
N HIS A 157 -32.25 -5.41 -29.97
CA HIS A 157 -32.47 -6.46 -28.97
C HIS A 157 -31.17 -7.15 -28.53
N GLY A 158 -30.10 -6.32 -28.32
CA GLY A 158 -28.75 -6.76 -28.01
C GLY A 158 -28.50 -7.11 -26.53
N GLU A 159 -29.48 -7.00 -25.64
CA GLU A 159 -29.37 -7.20 -24.20
C GLU A 159 -28.74 -8.57 -23.83
N PRO A 160 -29.06 -9.69 -24.51
CA PRO A 160 -28.47 -10.98 -24.16
C PRO A 160 -26.94 -11.00 -24.40
N VAL A 161 -26.50 -10.33 -25.47
CA VAL A 161 -25.06 -10.24 -25.81
C VAL A 161 -24.30 -9.39 -24.81
N GLU A 162 -24.84 -8.21 -24.48
CA GLU A 162 -24.23 -7.33 -23.47
C GLU A 162 -24.21 -7.96 -22.07
N ARG A 163 -25.29 -8.68 -21.71
CA ARG A 163 -25.34 -9.46 -20.46
C ARG A 163 -24.27 -10.54 -20.42
N ALA A 164 -24.10 -11.30 -21.50
CA ALA A 164 -23.08 -12.33 -21.59
C ALA A 164 -21.66 -11.75 -21.52
N GLY A 165 -21.42 -10.63 -22.19
CA GLY A 165 -20.16 -9.88 -22.16
C GLY A 165 -19.83 -9.36 -20.75
N SER A 166 -20.80 -8.76 -20.08
CA SER A 166 -20.64 -8.28 -18.71
C SER A 166 -20.38 -9.41 -17.72
N ALA A 167 -21.11 -10.53 -17.85
CA ALA A 167 -20.87 -11.72 -17.04
C ALA A 167 -19.47 -12.33 -17.27
N ALA A 168 -18.95 -12.29 -18.50
CA ALA A 168 -17.61 -12.75 -18.79
C ALA A 168 -16.52 -11.86 -18.12
N ARG A 169 -16.68 -10.54 -18.16
CA ARG A 169 -15.80 -9.58 -17.48
C ARG A 169 -15.84 -9.77 -15.97
N PHE A 170 -17.03 -9.97 -15.39
CA PHE A 170 -17.19 -10.24 -13.96
C PHE A 170 -16.52 -11.55 -13.53
N ARG A 171 -16.61 -12.62 -14.33
CA ARG A 171 -15.88 -13.85 -14.05
C ARG A 171 -14.35 -13.65 -14.03
N GLN A 172 -13.84 -12.68 -14.80
CA GLN A 172 -12.42 -12.32 -14.73
C GLN A 172 -12.07 -11.68 -13.37
N ILE A 173 -12.91 -10.77 -12.87
CA ILE A 173 -12.75 -10.18 -11.53
C ILE A 173 -12.69 -11.27 -10.47
N VAL A 174 -13.60 -12.23 -10.49
CA VAL A 174 -13.64 -13.34 -9.51
C VAL A 174 -12.32 -14.12 -9.54
N ARG A 175 -11.81 -14.47 -10.72
CA ARG A 175 -10.54 -15.20 -10.84
C ARG A 175 -9.34 -14.40 -10.31
N ASP A 176 -9.29 -13.11 -10.61
CA ASP A 176 -8.19 -12.26 -10.17
C ASP A 176 -8.29 -11.94 -8.67
N TRP A 177 -9.51 -11.86 -8.13
CA TRP A 177 -9.74 -11.77 -6.68
C TRP A 177 -9.25 -13.02 -5.95
N ASP A 178 -9.55 -14.22 -6.45
CA ASP A 178 -9.06 -15.47 -5.85
C ASP A 178 -7.53 -15.52 -5.82
N ARG A 179 -6.88 -15.12 -6.93
CA ARG A 179 -5.41 -15.04 -7.00
C ARG A 179 -4.82 -14.04 -6.02
N GLN A 180 -5.44 -12.86 -5.90
CA GLN A 180 -5.03 -11.85 -4.94
C GLN A 180 -5.21 -12.35 -3.51
N SER A 181 -6.32 -13.01 -3.21
CA SER A 181 -6.61 -13.57 -1.87
C SER A 181 -5.59 -14.62 -1.47
N ILE A 182 -5.19 -15.50 -2.37
CA ILE A 182 -4.14 -16.50 -2.12
C ILE A 182 -2.79 -15.82 -1.84
N ALA A 183 -2.42 -14.81 -2.63
CA ALA A 183 -1.19 -14.05 -2.40
C ALA A 183 -1.21 -13.29 -1.07
N TYR A 184 -2.35 -12.71 -0.71
CA TYR A 184 -2.57 -12.02 0.56
C TYR A 184 -2.47 -12.99 1.75
N MET A 185 -3.13 -14.15 1.67
CA MET A 185 -3.02 -15.19 2.70
C MET A 185 -1.57 -15.66 2.90
N GLY A 186 -0.81 -15.80 1.82
CA GLY A 186 0.62 -16.12 1.90
C GLY A 186 1.42 -15.08 2.68
N LEU A 187 1.19 -13.78 2.40
CA LEU A 187 1.85 -12.69 3.11
C LEU A 187 1.44 -12.62 4.60
N VAL A 188 0.16 -12.77 4.89
CA VAL A 188 -0.35 -12.76 6.28
C VAL A 188 0.19 -13.95 7.07
N SER A 189 0.19 -15.16 6.47
CA SER A 189 0.73 -16.35 7.12
C SER A 189 2.23 -16.21 7.41
N PHE A 190 2.98 -15.66 6.45
CA PHE A 190 4.39 -15.36 6.66
C PHE A 190 4.59 -14.34 7.79
N SER A 191 3.86 -13.22 7.75
CA SER A 191 3.97 -12.14 8.75
C SER A 191 3.64 -12.63 10.16
N THR A 192 2.58 -13.43 10.29
CA THR A 192 2.17 -14.01 11.58
C THR A 192 3.19 -15.03 12.08
N GLY A 193 3.65 -15.92 11.20
CA GLY A 193 4.66 -16.92 11.54
C GLY A 193 6.00 -16.30 11.93
N TYR A 194 6.48 -15.34 11.14
CA TYR A 194 7.74 -14.65 11.40
C TYR A 194 7.68 -13.81 12.70
N GLY A 195 6.58 -13.07 12.92
CA GLY A 195 6.38 -12.31 14.17
C GLY A 195 6.24 -13.19 15.41
N GLY A 196 5.72 -14.42 15.25
CA GLY A 196 5.61 -15.39 16.32
C GLY A 196 6.92 -16.08 16.71
N LEU A 197 7.96 -16.03 15.88
CA LEU A 197 9.26 -16.63 16.18
C LEU A 197 10.02 -15.90 17.30
N LEU A 198 9.90 -14.59 17.39
CA LEU A 198 10.62 -13.77 18.37
C LEU A 198 10.30 -14.15 19.83
N PRO A 199 9.02 -14.27 20.24
CA PRO A 199 8.67 -14.72 21.60
C PRO A 199 9.13 -16.16 21.90
N VAL A 200 9.15 -17.03 20.87
CA VAL A 200 9.59 -18.43 21.05
C VAL A 200 11.10 -18.48 21.29
N ILE A 201 11.89 -17.70 20.56
CA ILE A 201 13.35 -17.60 20.75
C ILE A 201 13.67 -17.11 22.17
N THR A 202 12.99 -16.06 22.64
CA THR A 202 13.18 -15.53 24.00
C THR A 202 12.71 -16.49 25.09
N MET A 203 11.69 -17.32 24.82
CA MET A 203 11.28 -18.37 25.75
C MET A 203 12.28 -19.52 25.81
N LEU A 204 12.84 -19.95 24.68
CA LEU A 204 13.86 -20.99 24.62
C LEU A 204 15.15 -20.57 25.34
N GLU A 205 15.55 -19.31 25.22
CA GLU A 205 16.68 -18.74 25.96
C GLU A 205 16.46 -18.77 27.50
N LYS A 206 15.24 -18.51 27.95
CA LYS A 206 14.87 -18.59 29.39
C LYS A 206 14.70 -20.02 29.90
N LEU A 207 14.41 -21.01 29.05
CA LEU A 207 14.11 -22.40 29.44
C LEU A 207 15.35 -23.29 29.49
N GLY A 208 16.56 -22.79 29.19
CA GLY A 208 17.74 -23.56 29.54
C GLY A 208 18.62 -24.06 28.44
N PHE A 209 18.97 -23.23 27.53
CA PHE A 209 20.29 -23.36 26.90
C PHE A 209 21.26 -22.46 27.68
N GLN A 210 21.51 -22.83 28.96
CA GLN A 210 22.73 -22.48 29.68
C GLN A 210 23.82 -23.48 29.33
#